data_1737e0fc753f9a0ac9b8c0c915e355c6
#
_entry.id   1737e0fc753f9a0ac9b8c0c915e355c6
#
_cell.length_a   1.000
_cell.length_b   1.000
_cell.length_c   1.000
_cell.angle_alpha   90.00
_cell.angle_beta   90.00
_cell.angle_gamma   90.00
#
_symmetry.space_group_name_H-M   'P 1'
#
loop_
_entity.id
_entity.type
_entity.pdbx_description
1 polymer ?
#
loop_
_entity_poly.entity_id
_entity_poly.type
_entity_poly.pdbx_seq_one_letter_code
_entity_poly.pdbx_strand_id
1 'polypeptide(L)'
;MDRQRQTQPDEQVVENLTRVCQWLEMLRQRWNERYGEGNDPVIINSAFRCKELNRLVGGCTTSNHLTGCAADLRVMGKEQLLRYVVLLLDISDEMHQDFDELLMERNARGYWLHFAVRPKNNRRKISLLNVI
;
A
#
# COMPACT_ATOMS: atom_id res chain seq x y z
N MET A 1 -22.32 6.49 -9.88
CA MET A 1 -22.02 6.06 -8.49
C MET A 1 -20.82 5.14 -8.52
N ASP A 2 -19.84 5.44 -7.72
CA ASP A 2 -18.56 4.74 -7.76
C ASP A 2 -18.68 3.26 -7.45
N ARG A 3 -19.55 2.87 -6.51
CA ARG A 3 -19.74 1.47 -6.17
C ARG A 3 -20.28 0.64 -7.33
N GLN A 4 -20.90 1.24 -8.34
CA GLN A 4 -21.38 0.54 -9.53
C GLN A 4 -20.24 0.19 -10.49
N ARG A 5 -19.07 0.84 -10.31
CA ARG A 5 -17.87 0.64 -11.13
C ARG A 5 -16.90 -0.33 -10.51
N GLN A 6 -17.07 -0.66 -9.23
CA GLN A 6 -16.24 -1.61 -8.51
C GLN A 6 -16.95 -2.97 -8.43
N THR A 7 -16.33 -3.98 -8.99
CA THR A 7 -16.84 -5.36 -8.91
C THR A 7 -16.39 -6.01 -7.61
N GLN A 8 -17.09 -7.07 -7.19
CA GLN A 8 -16.69 -7.87 -6.04
C GLN A 8 -15.35 -8.57 -6.33
N PRO A 9 -14.43 -8.60 -5.38
CA PRO A 9 -13.17 -9.32 -5.56
C PRO A 9 -13.41 -10.83 -5.48
N ASP A 10 -12.63 -11.60 -6.25
CA ASP A 10 -12.60 -13.06 -6.16
C ASP A 10 -11.77 -13.52 -4.96
N GLU A 11 -11.71 -14.84 -4.74
CA GLU A 11 -10.98 -15.42 -3.61
C GLU A 11 -9.49 -15.11 -3.64
N GLN A 12 -8.88 -15.10 -4.81
CA GLN A 12 -7.46 -14.80 -4.93
C GLN A 12 -7.16 -13.34 -4.56
N VAL A 13 -8.03 -12.43 -4.95
CA VAL A 13 -7.92 -11.01 -4.57
C VAL A 13 -8.06 -10.87 -3.04
N VAL A 14 -9.00 -11.57 -2.43
CA VAL A 14 -9.18 -11.54 -0.96
C VAL A 14 -7.94 -12.07 -0.24
N GLU A 15 -7.33 -13.15 -0.72
CA GLU A 15 -6.08 -13.67 -0.16
C GLU A 15 -4.95 -12.66 -0.28
N ASN A 16 -4.84 -11.99 -1.43
CA ASN A 16 -3.83 -10.97 -1.66
C ASN A 16 -4.04 -9.75 -0.73
N LEU A 17 -5.28 -9.28 -0.61
CA LEU A 17 -5.61 -8.20 0.32
C LEU A 17 -5.30 -8.58 1.77
N THR A 18 -5.58 -9.81 2.16
CA THR A 18 -5.28 -10.31 3.50
C THR A 18 -3.78 -10.23 3.78
N ARG A 19 -2.96 -10.62 2.81
CA ARG A 19 -1.48 -10.52 2.94
C ARG A 19 -1.04 -9.07 3.13
N VAL A 20 -1.55 -8.16 2.31
CA VAL A 20 -1.26 -6.72 2.45
C VAL A 20 -1.65 -6.24 3.85
N CYS A 21 -2.85 -6.58 4.30
CA CYS A 21 -3.34 -6.16 5.61
C CYS A 21 -2.50 -6.71 6.76
N GLN A 22 -1.96 -7.91 6.65
CA GLN A 22 -1.05 -8.48 7.66
C GLN A 22 0.22 -7.64 7.80
N TRP A 23 0.80 -7.20 6.69
CA TRP A 23 1.95 -6.29 6.71
C TRP A 23 1.59 -4.94 7.32
N LEU A 24 0.44 -4.39 6.94
CA LEU A 24 0.00 -3.10 7.46
C LEU A 24 -0.35 -3.15 8.95
N GLU A 25 -0.82 -4.28 9.43
CA GLU A 25 -1.04 -4.47 10.88
C GLU A 25 0.28 -4.47 11.64
N MET A 26 1.33 -5.08 11.10
CA MET A 26 2.68 -5.01 11.69
C MET A 26 3.20 -3.57 11.66
N LEU A 27 2.98 -2.84 10.57
CA LEU A 27 3.33 -1.43 10.48
C LEU A 27 2.62 -0.61 11.56
N ARG A 28 1.31 -0.81 11.73
CA ARG A 28 0.52 -0.10 12.73
C ARG A 28 1.04 -0.36 14.14
N GLN A 29 1.33 -1.60 14.48
CA GLN A 29 1.87 -1.96 15.78
C GLN A 29 3.20 -1.27 16.05
N ARG A 30 4.13 -1.33 15.11
CA ARG A 30 5.46 -0.71 15.28
C ARG A 30 5.39 0.80 15.32
N TRP A 31 4.53 1.41 14.50
CA TRP A 31 4.31 2.86 14.57
C TRP A 31 3.87 3.28 15.97
N ASN A 32 2.89 2.59 16.53
CA ASN A 32 2.35 2.93 17.84
C ASN A 32 3.34 2.65 18.98
N GLU A 33 4.18 1.65 18.86
CA GLU A 33 5.22 1.36 19.85
C GLU A 33 6.30 2.43 19.89
N ARG A 34 6.61 3.06 18.76
CA ARG A 34 7.75 3.97 18.64
C ARG A 34 7.38 5.44 18.54
N TYR A 35 6.33 5.77 17.84
CA TYR A 35 6.01 7.15 17.47
C TYR A 35 4.59 7.58 17.78
N GLY A 36 3.64 6.68 17.76
CA GLY A 36 2.24 6.98 17.94
C GLY A 36 1.82 7.09 19.40
N GLU A 37 0.54 7.38 19.59
CA GLU A 37 -0.05 7.54 20.92
C GLU A 37 -0.72 6.25 21.41
N GLY A 38 -0.47 5.13 20.78
CA GLY A 38 -0.95 3.81 21.17
C GLY A 38 -2.05 3.23 20.28
N ASN A 39 -2.86 4.07 19.66
CA ASN A 39 -3.99 3.64 18.83
C ASN A 39 -4.08 4.37 17.49
N ASP A 40 -2.97 4.89 16.98
CA ASP A 40 -2.97 5.54 15.68
C ASP A 40 -3.28 4.52 14.58
N PRO A 41 -4.25 4.79 13.71
CA PRO A 41 -4.55 3.87 12.61
C PRO A 41 -3.58 4.08 11.45
N VAL A 42 -3.37 3.02 10.66
CA VAL A 42 -2.84 3.15 9.30
C VAL A 42 -4.05 3.31 8.37
N ILE A 43 -4.13 4.44 7.69
CA ILE A 43 -5.30 4.80 6.87
C ILE A 43 -5.05 4.41 5.42
N ILE A 44 -5.92 3.57 4.88
CA ILE A 44 -5.85 3.11 3.50
C ILE A 44 -6.80 3.94 2.65
N ASN A 45 -6.25 4.64 1.66
CA ASN A 45 -7.03 5.45 0.73
C ASN A 45 -7.51 4.66 -0.49
N SER A 46 -6.74 3.65 -0.91
CA SER A 46 -7.06 2.81 -2.05
C SER A 46 -6.39 1.45 -1.88
N ALA A 47 -7.08 0.38 -2.26
CA ALA A 47 -6.54 -0.97 -2.23
C ALA A 47 -6.91 -1.69 -3.53
N PHE A 48 -7.81 -2.68 -3.51
CA PHE A 48 -8.24 -3.34 -4.73
C PHE A 48 -8.97 -2.37 -5.66
N ARG A 49 -8.63 -2.44 -6.95
CA ARG A 49 -9.37 -1.76 -8.02
C ARG A 49 -9.69 -2.76 -9.13
N CYS A 50 -10.96 -2.84 -9.53
CA CYS A 50 -11.33 -3.58 -10.73
C CYS A 50 -10.77 -2.88 -11.97
N LYS A 51 -10.75 -3.56 -13.11
CA LYS A 51 -10.16 -3.02 -14.34
C LYS A 51 -10.79 -1.69 -14.76
N GLU A 52 -12.09 -1.57 -14.68
CA GLU A 52 -12.80 -0.35 -15.07
C GLU A 52 -12.42 0.82 -14.17
N LEU A 53 -12.46 0.63 -12.85
CA LEU A 53 -12.08 1.67 -11.91
C LEU A 53 -10.62 2.07 -12.09
N ASN A 54 -9.73 1.10 -12.28
CA ASN A 54 -8.31 1.37 -12.50
C ASN A 54 -8.09 2.26 -13.74
N ARG A 55 -8.80 1.98 -14.82
CA ARG A 55 -8.75 2.79 -16.03
C ARG A 55 -9.23 4.21 -15.78
N LEU A 56 -10.32 4.37 -15.04
CA LEU A 56 -10.91 5.68 -14.75
C LEU A 56 -10.00 6.58 -13.91
N VAL A 57 -9.21 6.01 -13.01
CA VAL A 57 -8.26 6.78 -12.19
C VAL A 57 -6.88 6.90 -12.82
N GLY A 58 -6.70 6.43 -14.05
CA GLY A 58 -5.43 6.52 -14.77
C GLY A 58 -4.38 5.54 -14.30
N GLY A 59 -4.79 4.44 -13.67
CA GLY A 59 -3.87 3.42 -13.21
C GLY A 59 -3.24 2.60 -14.33
N CYS A 60 -2.04 2.07 -14.07
CA CYS A 60 -1.33 1.20 -15.01
C CYS A 60 -2.08 -0.13 -15.18
N THR A 61 -2.08 -0.68 -16.40
CA THR A 61 -2.73 -1.96 -16.70
C THR A 61 -2.09 -3.15 -15.97
N THR A 62 -0.86 -2.98 -15.47
CA THR A 62 -0.13 -3.99 -14.69
C THR A 62 -0.10 -3.67 -13.20
N SER A 63 -0.95 -2.75 -12.75
CA SER A 63 -0.97 -2.32 -11.35
C SER A 63 -1.27 -3.46 -10.38
N ASN A 64 -0.55 -3.49 -9.27
CA ASN A 64 -0.82 -4.41 -8.16
C ASN A 64 -2.18 -4.16 -7.50
N HIS A 65 -2.80 -2.99 -7.69
CA HIS A 65 -4.17 -2.73 -7.23
C HIS A 65 -5.19 -3.63 -7.90
N LEU A 66 -4.96 -4.03 -9.17
CA LEU A 66 -5.87 -4.91 -9.92
C LEU A 66 -5.98 -6.31 -9.33
N THR A 67 -4.94 -6.78 -8.65
CA THR A 67 -4.89 -8.12 -8.07
C THR A 67 -5.10 -8.12 -6.56
N GLY A 68 -5.29 -6.95 -5.95
CA GLY A 68 -5.41 -6.82 -4.51
C GLY A 68 -4.08 -6.88 -3.77
N CYS A 69 -2.95 -6.76 -4.47
CA CYS A 69 -1.62 -6.86 -3.88
C CYS A 69 -1.06 -5.52 -3.39
N ALA A 70 -1.80 -4.43 -3.50
CA ALA A 70 -1.32 -3.10 -3.15
C ALA A 70 -2.33 -2.31 -2.34
N ALA A 71 -1.80 -1.37 -1.56
CA ALA A 71 -2.58 -0.35 -0.87
C ALA A 71 -1.85 0.99 -0.94
N ASP A 72 -2.61 2.06 -1.10
CA ASP A 72 -2.12 3.43 -0.98
C ASP A 72 -2.44 3.93 0.42
N LEU A 73 -1.41 4.32 1.15
CA LEU A 73 -1.53 4.73 2.54
C LEU A 73 -1.47 6.24 2.67
N ARG A 74 -2.42 6.78 3.43
CA ARG A 74 -2.39 8.19 3.80
C ARG A 74 -1.23 8.43 4.77
N VAL A 75 -0.51 9.53 4.58
CA VAL A 75 0.53 9.98 5.51
C VAL A 75 0.28 11.44 5.91
N MET A 76 0.68 11.78 7.12
CA MET A 76 0.54 13.13 7.67
C MET A 76 1.83 13.92 7.47
N GLY A 77 2.31 13.98 6.22
CA GLY A 77 3.51 14.70 5.86
C GLY A 77 4.71 13.80 5.62
N LYS A 78 5.84 14.43 5.33
CA LYS A 78 7.07 13.74 4.89
C LYS A 78 7.69 12.88 5.97
N GLU A 79 7.64 13.31 7.22
CA GLU A 79 8.27 12.56 8.30
C GLU A 79 7.56 11.22 8.52
N GLN A 80 6.24 11.22 8.58
CA GLN A 80 5.49 9.96 8.69
C GLN A 80 5.72 9.06 7.47
N LEU A 81 5.76 9.64 6.27
CA LEU A 81 6.10 8.90 5.05
C LEU A 81 7.42 8.15 5.20
N LEU A 82 8.48 8.86 5.61
CA LEU A 82 9.80 8.28 5.78
C LEU A 82 9.83 7.24 6.89
N ARG A 83 9.16 7.49 8.00
CA ARG A 83 9.10 6.52 9.12
C ARG A 83 8.36 5.25 8.73
N TYR A 84 7.27 5.36 7.96
CA TYR A 84 6.57 4.20 7.43
C TYR A 84 7.48 3.36 6.53
N VAL A 85 8.24 4.02 5.66
CA VAL A 85 9.19 3.34 4.78
C VAL A 85 10.23 2.57 5.59
N VAL A 86 10.85 3.21 6.58
CA VAL A 86 11.85 2.56 7.44
C VAL A 86 11.26 1.37 8.20
N LEU A 87 10.05 1.55 8.77
CA LEU A 87 9.40 0.46 9.50
C LEU A 87 9.08 -0.74 8.60
N LEU A 88 8.61 -0.48 7.37
CA LEU A 88 8.34 -1.57 6.42
C LEU A 88 9.62 -2.27 5.95
N LEU A 89 10.69 -1.53 5.77
CA LEU A 89 12.00 -2.13 5.48
C LEU A 89 12.47 -3.01 6.63
N ASP A 90 12.34 -2.56 7.85
CA ASP A 90 12.72 -3.35 9.03
C ASP A 90 11.87 -4.62 9.14
N ILE A 91 10.56 -4.52 8.91
CA ILE A 91 9.66 -5.68 8.91
C ILE A 91 10.11 -6.70 7.86
N SER A 92 10.38 -6.23 6.64
CA SER A 92 10.86 -7.09 5.54
C SER A 92 12.14 -7.81 5.92
N ASP A 93 13.11 -7.09 6.45
CA ASP A 93 14.41 -7.63 6.82
C ASP A 93 14.30 -8.65 7.95
N GLU A 94 13.52 -8.35 8.97
CA GLU A 94 13.35 -9.26 10.12
C GLU A 94 12.60 -10.53 9.77
N MET A 95 11.61 -10.45 8.86
CA MET A 95 10.86 -11.62 8.40
C MET A 95 11.57 -12.40 7.31
N HIS A 96 12.65 -11.87 6.75
CA HIS A 96 13.30 -12.42 5.56
C HIS A 96 12.32 -12.61 4.39
N GLN A 97 11.44 -11.63 4.19
CA GLN A 97 10.46 -11.62 3.10
C GLN A 97 10.53 -10.31 2.34
N ASP A 98 10.58 -10.38 1.02
CA ASP A 98 10.52 -9.20 0.18
C ASP A 98 9.07 -8.71 0.00
N PHE A 99 8.94 -7.41 -0.18
CA PHE A 99 7.76 -6.78 -0.73
C PHE A 99 7.98 -6.51 -2.23
N ASP A 100 6.91 -6.20 -2.95
CA ASP A 100 7.02 -5.93 -4.38
C ASP A 100 7.34 -4.46 -4.67
N GLU A 101 6.58 -3.55 -4.06
CA GLU A 101 6.74 -2.11 -4.28
C GLU A 101 6.63 -1.34 -2.97
N LEU A 102 7.49 -0.34 -2.82
CA LEU A 102 7.46 0.62 -1.73
C LEU A 102 7.73 1.98 -2.36
N LEU A 103 6.66 2.66 -2.78
CA LEU A 103 6.75 3.85 -3.61
C LEU A 103 6.27 5.07 -2.84
N MET A 104 7.17 6.02 -2.63
CA MET A 104 6.83 7.33 -2.09
C MET A 104 6.31 8.18 -3.24
N GLU A 105 5.03 8.47 -3.22
CA GLU A 105 4.37 9.17 -4.32
C GLU A 105 3.85 10.53 -3.86
N ARG A 106 3.81 11.48 -4.78
CA ARG A 106 3.24 12.80 -4.51
C ARG A 106 2.58 13.40 -5.74
N ASN A 107 1.63 14.29 -5.49
CA ASN A 107 1.03 15.17 -6.48
C ASN A 107 0.81 16.56 -5.85
N ALA A 108 0.03 17.42 -6.50
CA ALA A 108 -0.26 18.77 -6.00
C ALA A 108 -0.99 18.75 -4.63
N ARG A 109 -1.64 17.65 -4.27
CA ARG A 109 -2.41 17.53 -3.02
C ARG A 109 -1.56 17.05 -1.84
N GLY A 110 -0.40 16.43 -2.10
CA GLY A 110 0.49 15.94 -1.05
C GLY A 110 1.10 14.59 -1.35
N TYR A 111 1.51 13.91 -0.30
CA TYR A 111 2.21 12.62 -0.36
C TYR A 111 1.31 11.47 0.05
N TRP A 112 1.62 10.28 -0.47
CA TRP A 112 1.11 9.02 0.05
C TRP A 112 2.16 7.93 -0.17
N LEU A 113 1.98 6.81 0.49
CA LEU A 113 2.85 5.65 0.35
C LEU A 113 2.10 4.52 -0.35
N HIS A 114 2.59 4.13 -1.53
CA HIS A 114 2.11 2.95 -2.21
C HIS A 114 2.93 1.75 -1.74
N PHE A 115 2.28 0.76 -1.15
CA PHE A 115 2.88 -0.47 -0.70
C PHE A 115 2.24 -1.66 -1.40
N ALA A 116 3.08 -2.57 -1.92
CA ALA A 116 2.59 -3.79 -2.58
C ALA A 116 3.41 -4.99 -2.12
N VAL A 117 2.70 -6.10 -1.94
CA VAL A 117 3.31 -7.41 -1.70
C VAL A 117 2.52 -8.46 -2.45
N ARG A 118 3.22 -9.28 -3.23
CA ARG A 118 2.68 -10.37 -4.03
C ARG A 118 2.89 -11.70 -3.30
N PRO A 119 2.15 -12.77 -3.67
CA PRO A 119 2.42 -14.09 -3.12
C PRO A 119 3.82 -14.61 -3.44
N LYS A 120 4.40 -14.18 -4.58
CA LYS A 120 5.74 -14.55 -5.01
C LYS A 120 6.29 -13.53 -6.00
N ASN A 121 7.57 -13.64 -6.32
CA ASN A 121 8.25 -12.78 -7.31
C ASN A 121 8.20 -11.29 -6.94
N ASN A 122 8.40 -10.99 -5.65
CA ASN A 122 8.45 -9.63 -5.16
C ASN A 122 9.78 -8.96 -5.57
N ARG A 123 9.69 -7.78 -6.17
CA ARG A 123 10.82 -7.10 -6.81
C ARG A 123 11.61 -6.20 -5.88
N ARG A 124 11.10 -5.91 -4.68
CA ARG A 124 11.69 -4.93 -3.74
C ARG A 124 11.98 -3.59 -4.42
N LYS A 125 11.02 -3.12 -5.21
CA LYS A 125 11.16 -1.86 -5.92
C LYS A 125 10.86 -0.69 -4.99
N ILE A 126 11.83 0.20 -4.82
CA ILE A 126 11.74 1.38 -3.97
C ILE A 126 11.96 2.60 -4.84
N SER A 127 11.02 3.56 -4.81
CA SER A 127 11.12 4.75 -5.64
C SER A 127 10.44 5.95 -5.01
N LEU A 128 10.88 7.13 -5.44
CA LEU A 128 10.22 8.40 -5.17
C LEU A 128 9.66 8.91 -6.50
N LEU A 129 8.35 9.08 -6.59
CA LEU A 129 7.66 9.40 -7.84
C LEU A 129 6.78 10.64 -7.71
N ASN A 130 6.84 11.50 -8.73
CA ASN A 130 5.85 12.54 -8.93
C ASN A 130 4.71 11.96 -9.78
N VAL A 131 3.48 12.03 -9.27
CA VAL A 131 2.29 11.57 -9.98
C VAL A 131 1.48 12.80 -10.36
N ILE A 132 1.16 12.90 -11.64
CA ILE A 132 0.41 14.04 -12.17
C ILE A 132 -1.09 13.86 -11.95
#